data_a2225cfcd5bc8e0bcd9d865475fafb05
#
_entry.id   a2225cfcd5bc8e0bcd9d865475fafb05
#
_cell.length_a   1.000
_cell.length_b   1.000
_cell.length_c   1.000
_cell.angle_alpha   90.00
_cell.angle_beta   90.00
_cell.angle_gamma   90.00
#
_symmetry.space_group_name_H-M   'P 1'
#
loop_
_entity.id
_entity.type
_entity.pdbx_description
1 polymer ?
#
loop_
_entity_poly.entity_id
_entity_poly.type
_entity_poly.pdbx_seq_one_letter_code
_entity_poly.pdbx_strand_id
1 'polypeptide(L)'
;SIMNKRFLSKKVQWITAIFITHLMFIVTCLDVLAHNPHDPVLGLGISPNFVNDKTLFVATYGELTDWSYPDIMRSTNGGLTWTRLPNGMDNRGKFSSIRVSPNFSSDNTVFVTTLGTGPGVYKSTNRGNSWQPFNTGLLNRHVTELKIARSGATDYVLFLAPGGGELYRSSSTQANWSIVLEPSSAMISVIAVSPDFMQDSTVIVARTTGNLLISTDGGTQWNDKGIPAGAIIYDITIAPGN
;
A
#
# COMPACT_ATOMS: atom_id res chain seq x y z
N SER A 1 73.70 7.38 -4.93
CA SER A 1 72.51 7.76 -5.72
C SER A 1 71.42 6.69 -5.84
N ILE A 2 71.60 5.44 -5.40
CA ILE A 2 70.64 4.35 -5.46
C ILE A 2 69.69 4.37 -4.24
N MET A 3 70.11 4.96 -3.13
CA MET A 3 69.35 5.04 -1.90
C MET A 3 68.12 6.01 -1.98
N ASN A 4 68.24 7.08 -2.77
CA ASN A 4 67.13 8.06 -2.92
C ASN A 4 65.98 7.56 -3.78
N LYS A 5 66.22 6.65 -4.73
CA LYS A 5 65.13 6.09 -5.57
C LYS A 5 64.26 5.10 -4.83
N ARG A 6 64.77 4.37 -3.84
CA ARG A 6 63.96 3.43 -3.02
C ARG A 6 63.04 4.15 -2.02
N PHE A 7 63.44 5.33 -1.53
CA PHE A 7 62.65 6.10 -0.57
C PHE A 7 61.46 6.81 -1.25
N LEU A 8 61.64 7.31 -2.48
CA LEU A 8 60.55 7.90 -3.26
C LEU A 8 59.53 6.86 -3.70
N SER A 9 59.95 5.66 -4.06
CA SER A 9 59.07 4.56 -4.46
C SER A 9 58.13 4.11 -3.32
N LYS A 10 58.67 4.02 -2.10
CA LYS A 10 57.82 3.65 -0.93
C LYS A 10 56.83 4.75 -0.54
N LYS A 11 57.23 6.05 -0.60
CA LYS A 11 56.30 7.16 -0.32
C LYS A 11 55.15 7.23 -1.35
N VAL A 12 55.44 7.00 -2.62
CA VAL A 12 54.42 6.98 -3.68
C VAL A 12 53.46 5.79 -3.50
N GLN A 13 53.99 4.61 -3.13
CA GLN A 13 53.14 3.45 -2.85
C GLN A 13 52.19 3.65 -1.64
N TRP A 14 52.65 4.32 -0.58
CA TRP A 14 51.79 4.64 0.58
C TRP A 14 50.74 5.69 0.25
N ILE A 15 51.04 6.71 -0.53
CA ILE A 15 50.12 7.73 -0.96
C ILE A 15 49.06 7.11 -1.88
N THR A 16 49.45 6.22 -2.80
CA THR A 16 48.49 5.52 -3.68
C THR A 16 47.59 4.56 -2.91
N ALA A 17 48.13 3.85 -1.90
CA ALA A 17 47.32 2.97 -1.05
C ALA A 17 46.31 3.74 -0.19
N ILE A 18 46.71 4.90 0.37
CA ILE A 18 45.80 5.77 1.15
C ILE A 18 44.71 6.36 0.24
N PHE A 19 45.04 6.77 -0.98
CA PHE A 19 44.04 7.28 -1.93
C PHE A 19 43.06 6.20 -2.38
N ILE A 20 43.52 4.97 -2.62
CA ILE A 20 42.66 3.85 -3.02
C ILE A 20 41.73 3.43 -1.86
N THR A 21 42.23 3.39 -0.61
CA THR A 21 41.39 3.09 0.55
C THR A 21 40.36 4.19 0.86
N HIS A 22 40.72 5.46 0.71
CA HIS A 22 39.78 6.58 0.85
C HIS A 22 38.78 6.64 -0.31
N LEU A 23 39.20 6.35 -1.54
CA LEU A 23 38.31 6.27 -2.68
C LEU A 23 37.32 5.06 -2.59
N MET A 24 37.79 3.92 -2.09
CA MET A 24 36.91 2.78 -1.78
C MET A 24 35.95 3.10 -0.64
N PHE A 25 36.37 3.85 0.38
CA PHE A 25 35.44 4.27 1.47
C PHE A 25 34.42 5.30 0.99
N ILE A 26 34.78 6.16 0.04
CA ILE A 26 33.85 7.13 -0.56
C ILE A 26 32.85 6.41 -1.50
N VAL A 27 33.32 5.40 -2.27
CA VAL A 27 32.42 4.61 -3.15
C VAL A 27 31.51 3.70 -2.36
N THR A 28 31.94 3.12 -1.24
CA THR A 28 31.05 2.34 -0.36
C THR A 28 30.13 3.22 0.49
N CYS A 29 30.46 4.50 0.68
CA CYS A 29 29.58 5.44 1.36
C CYS A 29 28.54 6.10 0.44
N LEU A 30 28.70 6.01 -0.89
CA LEU A 30 27.73 6.51 -1.87
C LEU A 30 26.57 5.53 -2.13
N ASP A 31 26.71 4.26 -1.75
CA ASP A 31 25.63 3.28 -1.84
C ASP A 31 24.71 3.25 -0.61
N VAL A 32 24.92 4.11 0.40
CA VAL A 32 24.11 4.17 1.63
C VAL A 32 23.19 5.40 1.68
N LEU A 33 22.96 6.03 0.55
CA LEU A 33 21.78 6.90 0.40
C LEU A 33 20.61 6.12 -0.19
N ALA A 34 20.36 4.91 0.32
CA ALA A 34 18.99 4.40 0.34
C ALA A 34 18.22 5.36 1.23
N HIS A 35 17.44 6.25 0.62
CA HIS A 35 16.52 7.11 1.30
C HIS A 35 15.67 6.23 2.23
N ASN A 36 15.98 6.24 3.52
CA ASN A 36 14.99 5.82 4.49
C ASN A 36 13.84 6.80 4.32
N PRO A 37 12.62 6.35 4.04
CA PRO A 37 11.49 7.25 3.96
C PRO A 37 11.37 7.98 5.29
N HIS A 38 11.70 9.27 5.32
CA HIS A 38 11.46 10.14 6.49
C HIS A 38 10.00 10.59 6.52
N ASP A 39 9.30 10.37 5.43
CA ASP A 39 7.91 10.77 5.28
C ASP A 39 6.98 9.86 6.07
N PRO A 40 5.90 10.40 6.63
CA PRO A 40 4.87 9.57 7.24
C PRO A 40 4.40 8.48 6.27
N VAL A 41 4.45 7.22 6.71
CA VAL A 41 3.91 6.09 5.98
C VAL A 41 2.40 6.09 6.14
N LEU A 42 1.67 6.27 5.05
CA LEU A 42 0.21 6.27 5.01
C LEU A 42 -0.39 4.89 4.70
N GLY A 43 0.38 4.04 4.06
CA GLY A 43 -0.06 2.70 3.73
C GLY A 43 1.10 1.71 3.66
N LEU A 44 0.87 0.52 4.20
CA LEU A 44 1.78 -0.62 4.11
C LEU A 44 1.06 -1.77 3.41
N GLY A 45 1.68 -2.29 2.36
CA GLY A 45 1.26 -3.51 1.66
C GLY A 45 2.31 -4.60 1.83
N ILE A 46 1.88 -5.78 2.26
CA ILE A 46 2.76 -6.94 2.47
C ILE A 46 2.37 -8.02 1.47
N SER A 47 3.35 -8.60 0.79
CA SER A 47 3.10 -9.77 -0.05
C SER A 47 2.52 -10.92 0.77
N PRO A 48 1.47 -11.61 0.32
CA PRO A 48 0.98 -12.82 1.00
C PRO A 48 2.02 -13.95 1.03
N ASN A 49 3.04 -13.88 0.17
CA ASN A 49 4.17 -14.81 0.14
C ASN A 49 5.46 -14.21 0.75
N PHE A 50 5.33 -13.25 1.67
CA PHE A 50 6.44 -12.48 2.25
C PHE A 50 7.56 -13.36 2.83
N VAL A 51 7.23 -14.52 3.38
CA VAL A 51 8.24 -15.46 3.91
C VAL A 51 9.28 -15.83 2.86
N ASN A 52 8.88 -15.92 1.58
CA ASN A 52 9.74 -16.29 0.47
C ASN A 52 10.23 -15.10 -0.34
N ASP A 53 9.34 -14.17 -0.72
CA ASP A 53 9.67 -13.09 -1.67
C ASP A 53 10.09 -11.78 -0.99
N LYS A 54 9.95 -11.70 0.34
CA LYS A 54 10.34 -10.55 1.16
C LYS A 54 9.82 -9.21 0.64
N THR A 55 8.70 -9.23 -0.12
CA THR A 55 8.19 -8.04 -0.81
C THR A 55 7.28 -7.22 0.10
N LEU A 56 7.60 -5.94 0.20
CA LEU A 56 6.84 -4.90 0.89
C LEU A 56 6.60 -3.72 -0.04
N PHE A 57 5.50 -3.02 0.19
CA PHE A 57 5.20 -1.73 -0.42
C PHE A 57 4.85 -0.72 0.65
N VAL A 58 5.31 0.51 0.48
CA VAL A 58 4.89 1.64 1.31
C VAL A 58 4.40 2.78 0.43
N ALA A 59 3.38 3.46 0.89
CA ALA A 59 2.92 4.72 0.35
C ALA A 59 3.22 5.82 1.37
N THR A 60 3.92 6.88 0.94
CA THR A 60 4.34 7.98 1.80
C THR A 60 3.57 9.25 1.51
N TYR A 61 3.66 10.21 2.41
CA TYR A 61 2.93 11.47 2.30
C TYR A 61 3.60 12.51 1.38
N GLY A 62 4.91 12.42 1.16
CA GLY A 62 5.73 13.47 0.58
C GLY A 62 6.15 14.53 1.63
N GLU A 63 7.34 15.09 1.52
CA GLU A 63 7.80 16.11 2.45
C GLU A 63 7.00 17.41 2.34
N LEU A 64 6.64 17.98 3.49
CA LEU A 64 5.93 19.27 3.57
C LEU A 64 6.80 20.47 3.16
N THR A 65 8.11 20.28 3.06
CA THR A 65 9.08 21.36 2.91
C THR A 65 9.52 21.63 1.48
N ASP A 66 9.42 20.65 0.58
CA ASP A 66 9.91 20.80 -0.80
C ASP A 66 8.84 20.54 -1.88
N TRP A 67 7.57 20.36 -1.48
CA TRP A 67 6.47 20.01 -2.39
C TRP A 67 6.73 18.71 -3.15
N SER A 68 7.54 17.80 -2.59
CA SER A 68 7.73 16.49 -3.17
C SER A 68 6.40 15.72 -3.16
N TYR A 69 6.11 15.09 -4.27
CA TYR A 69 4.89 14.32 -4.44
C TYR A 69 4.93 13.07 -3.57
N PRO A 70 3.78 12.60 -3.06
CA PRO A 70 3.71 11.33 -2.34
C PRO A 70 4.27 10.20 -3.20
N ASP A 71 5.03 9.32 -2.56
CA ASP A 71 5.75 8.25 -3.24
C ASP A 71 5.20 6.87 -2.90
N ILE A 72 5.38 5.95 -3.85
CA ILE A 72 5.26 4.53 -3.59
C ILE A 72 6.65 3.93 -3.69
N MET A 73 7.03 3.19 -2.67
CA MET A 73 8.30 2.48 -2.62
C MET A 73 8.06 0.97 -2.48
N ARG A 74 8.94 0.18 -3.06
CA ARG A 74 8.95 -1.27 -2.96
C ARG A 74 10.27 -1.76 -2.40
N SER A 75 10.20 -2.69 -1.45
CA SER A 75 11.32 -3.52 -1.02
C SER A 75 11.09 -4.97 -1.46
N THR A 76 12.15 -5.67 -1.84
CA THR A 76 12.16 -7.11 -2.15
C THR A 76 13.12 -7.89 -1.25
N ASN A 77 13.58 -7.27 -0.16
CA ASN A 77 14.52 -7.85 0.79
C ASN A 77 14.11 -7.59 2.25
N GLY A 78 12.80 -7.52 2.52
CA GLY A 78 12.28 -7.38 3.87
C GLY A 78 12.43 -6.00 4.50
N GLY A 79 12.55 -4.96 3.66
CA GLY A 79 12.67 -3.58 4.13
C GLY A 79 14.10 -3.08 4.29
N LEU A 80 15.12 -3.90 3.96
CA LEU A 80 16.53 -3.48 4.07
C LEU A 80 16.90 -2.41 3.05
N THR A 81 16.34 -2.49 1.83
CA THR A 81 16.48 -1.46 0.81
C THR A 81 15.14 -1.21 0.12
N TRP A 82 14.98 0.00 -0.41
CA TRP A 82 13.74 0.45 -1.04
C TRP A 82 14.01 1.03 -2.41
N THR A 83 13.14 0.70 -3.34
CA THR A 83 13.14 1.26 -4.69
C THR A 83 11.91 2.14 -4.85
N ARG A 84 12.10 3.40 -5.23
CA ARG A 84 11.02 4.31 -5.62
C ARG A 84 10.40 3.81 -6.91
N LEU A 85 9.08 3.65 -6.92
CA LEU A 85 8.36 3.19 -8.10
C LEU A 85 8.00 4.37 -9.00
N PRO A 86 8.02 4.18 -10.34
CA PRO A 86 7.68 5.25 -11.26
C PRO A 86 6.20 5.64 -11.09
N ASN A 87 5.97 6.93 -11.06
CA ASN A 87 4.65 7.51 -10.97
C ASN A 87 4.05 7.66 -12.38
N GLY A 88 3.29 6.68 -12.83
CA GLY A 88 2.36 6.88 -13.96
C GLY A 88 1.01 7.43 -13.50
N MET A 89 0.94 7.96 -12.27
CA MET A 89 -0.28 8.44 -11.64
C MET A 89 -0.34 9.97 -11.67
N ASP A 90 -1.54 10.52 -11.86
CA ASP A 90 -1.77 11.96 -11.64
C ASP A 90 -1.74 12.23 -10.13
N ASN A 91 -0.61 12.71 -9.64
CA ASN A 91 -0.25 12.79 -8.21
C ASN A 91 -0.91 13.95 -7.45
N ARG A 92 -2.06 14.44 -7.88
CA ARG A 92 -2.75 15.54 -7.18
C ARG A 92 -3.42 15.14 -5.87
N GLY A 93 -3.38 13.85 -5.50
CA GLY A 93 -4.01 13.33 -4.28
C GLY A 93 -3.01 12.67 -3.34
N LYS A 94 -3.26 12.79 -2.05
CA LYS A 94 -2.54 12.03 -1.03
C LYS A 94 -2.93 10.57 -1.10
N PHE A 95 -1.98 9.65 -0.96
CA PHE A 95 -2.30 8.24 -0.84
C PHE A 95 -3.06 7.99 0.47
N SER A 96 -4.04 7.08 0.45
CA SER A 96 -4.79 6.66 1.63
C SER A 96 -4.52 5.22 2.02
N SER A 97 -4.31 4.34 1.05
CA SER A 97 -3.94 2.96 1.33
C SER A 97 -3.20 2.30 0.18
N ILE A 98 -2.53 1.20 0.49
CA ILE A 98 -1.95 0.27 -0.48
C ILE A 98 -2.39 -1.15 -0.13
N ARG A 99 -2.80 -1.94 -1.14
CA ARG A 99 -3.23 -3.33 -0.95
C ARG A 99 -2.59 -4.21 -2.01
N VAL A 100 -2.03 -5.31 -1.54
CA VAL A 100 -1.42 -6.34 -2.38
C VAL A 100 -2.43 -7.46 -2.62
N SER A 101 -2.54 -7.93 -3.86
CA SER A 101 -3.42 -9.03 -4.22
C SER A 101 -3.13 -10.28 -3.37
N PRO A 102 -4.14 -11.02 -2.92
CA PRO A 102 -3.93 -12.32 -2.28
C PRO A 102 -3.25 -13.33 -3.21
N ASN A 103 -3.23 -13.07 -4.52
CA ASN A 103 -2.60 -13.89 -5.56
C ASN A 103 -1.33 -13.24 -6.14
N PHE A 104 -0.71 -12.32 -5.42
CA PHE A 104 0.41 -11.50 -5.88
C PHE A 104 1.56 -12.28 -6.52
N SER A 105 1.85 -13.49 -6.03
CA SER A 105 2.89 -14.36 -6.60
C SER A 105 2.64 -14.73 -8.07
N SER A 106 1.38 -14.76 -8.50
CA SER A 106 0.97 -15.11 -9.86
C SER A 106 0.49 -13.92 -10.68
N ASP A 107 -0.24 -12.98 -10.07
CA ASP A 107 -0.89 -11.87 -10.79
C ASP A 107 -0.11 -10.54 -10.70
N ASN A 108 0.91 -10.46 -9.82
CA ASN A 108 1.74 -9.27 -9.58
C ASN A 108 0.93 -7.99 -9.30
N THR A 109 -0.31 -8.15 -8.79
CA THR A 109 -1.28 -7.06 -8.67
C THR A 109 -1.16 -6.33 -7.35
N VAL A 110 -1.14 -4.99 -7.43
CA VAL A 110 -1.16 -4.05 -6.30
C VAL A 110 -2.16 -2.95 -6.58
N PHE A 111 -2.87 -2.51 -5.55
CA PHE A 111 -3.79 -1.38 -5.60
C PHE A 111 -3.30 -0.26 -4.69
N VAL A 112 -3.51 0.98 -5.12
CA VAL A 112 -3.26 2.19 -4.34
C VAL A 112 -4.49 3.07 -4.43
N THR A 113 -4.84 3.71 -3.32
CA THR A 113 -5.97 4.64 -3.26
C THR A 113 -5.52 6.03 -2.86
N THR A 114 -6.31 7.04 -3.26
CA THR A 114 -6.00 8.44 -3.00
C THR A 114 -7.14 9.16 -2.28
N LEU A 115 -6.77 10.12 -1.42
CA LEU A 115 -7.67 11.08 -0.81
C LEU A 115 -7.84 12.32 -1.71
N GLY A 116 -8.95 13.04 -1.54
CA GLY A 116 -9.21 14.31 -2.22
C GLY A 116 -9.90 14.15 -3.57
N THR A 117 -9.79 15.14 -4.42
CA THR A 117 -10.36 15.16 -5.77
C THR A 117 -9.53 14.38 -6.78
N GLY A 118 -8.60 13.57 -6.28
CA GLY A 118 -7.70 12.77 -7.08
C GLY A 118 -8.39 11.62 -7.82
N PRO A 119 -7.60 10.79 -8.50
CA PRO A 119 -8.15 9.78 -9.40
C PRO A 119 -8.76 8.54 -8.72
N GLY A 120 -8.79 8.45 -7.38
CA GLY A 120 -9.47 7.38 -6.66
C GLY A 120 -8.61 6.14 -6.46
N VAL A 121 -8.74 5.14 -7.32
CA VAL A 121 -8.02 3.87 -7.26
C VAL A 121 -7.11 3.72 -8.47
N TYR A 122 -5.87 3.32 -8.22
CA TYR A 122 -4.96 2.81 -9.24
C TYR A 122 -4.68 1.33 -9.04
N LYS A 123 -4.51 0.63 -10.15
CA LYS A 123 -4.12 -0.77 -10.21
C LYS A 123 -2.81 -0.91 -10.98
N SER A 124 -1.89 -1.68 -10.43
CA SER A 124 -0.72 -2.21 -11.13
C SER A 124 -0.85 -3.72 -11.26
N THR A 125 -0.45 -4.28 -12.40
CA THR A 125 -0.36 -5.73 -12.65
C THR A 125 1.08 -6.19 -12.90
N ASN A 126 2.06 -5.34 -12.56
CA ASN A 126 3.48 -5.57 -12.79
C ASN A 126 4.34 -5.14 -11.60
N ARG A 127 3.87 -5.44 -10.37
CA ARG A 127 4.56 -5.16 -9.10
C ARG A 127 4.82 -3.67 -8.84
N GLY A 128 3.92 -2.80 -9.33
CA GLY A 128 4.03 -1.35 -9.17
C GLY A 128 4.93 -0.66 -10.19
N ASN A 129 5.46 -1.36 -11.21
CA ASN A 129 6.30 -0.72 -12.23
C ASN A 129 5.51 0.21 -13.16
N SER A 130 4.20 0.02 -13.28
CA SER A 130 3.29 0.98 -13.92
C SER A 130 1.90 0.89 -13.29
N TRP A 131 1.13 1.96 -13.42
CA TRP A 131 -0.17 2.12 -12.80
C TRP A 131 -1.22 2.57 -13.80
N GLN A 132 -2.44 2.06 -13.67
CA GLN A 132 -3.58 2.45 -14.48
C GLN A 132 -4.75 2.82 -13.57
N PRO A 133 -5.57 3.82 -13.90
CA PRO A 133 -6.80 4.12 -13.19
C PRO A 133 -7.74 2.90 -13.16
N PHE A 134 -8.30 2.63 -11.99
CA PHE A 134 -9.25 1.54 -11.76
C PHE A 134 -10.53 2.11 -11.14
N ASN A 135 -11.26 2.95 -11.90
CA ASN A 135 -12.33 3.80 -11.38
C ASN A 135 -13.67 3.63 -12.10
N THR A 136 -13.80 2.67 -13.03
CA THR A 136 -15.06 2.45 -13.75
C THR A 136 -16.19 2.13 -12.74
N GLY A 137 -17.27 2.92 -12.76
CA GLY A 137 -18.39 2.80 -11.81
C GLY A 137 -18.18 3.50 -10.46
N LEU A 138 -16.98 4.03 -10.17
CA LEU A 138 -16.70 4.77 -8.94
C LEU A 138 -17.11 6.24 -9.12
N LEU A 139 -18.21 6.65 -8.49
CA LEU A 139 -18.72 8.03 -8.57
C LEU A 139 -18.00 8.97 -7.62
N ASN A 140 -17.67 8.50 -6.41
CA ASN A 140 -16.90 9.25 -5.42
C ASN A 140 -15.47 8.71 -5.34
N ARG A 141 -14.48 9.56 -5.61
CA ARG A 141 -13.07 9.19 -5.71
C ARG A 141 -12.24 9.60 -4.49
N HIS A 142 -12.86 10.16 -3.47
CA HIS A 142 -12.21 10.45 -2.19
C HIS A 142 -12.15 9.18 -1.34
N VAL A 143 -11.20 8.29 -1.61
CA VAL A 143 -11.14 6.97 -0.99
C VAL A 143 -10.50 7.04 0.40
N THR A 144 -11.26 6.69 1.43
CA THR A 144 -10.76 6.66 2.82
C THR A 144 -10.23 5.28 3.21
N GLU A 145 -10.83 4.21 2.69
CA GLU A 145 -10.41 2.85 2.99
C GLU A 145 -10.62 1.90 1.82
N LEU A 146 -9.70 0.95 1.65
CA LEU A 146 -9.79 -0.18 0.72
C LEU A 146 -9.42 -1.47 1.44
N LYS A 147 -10.25 -2.49 1.31
CA LYS A 147 -9.95 -3.86 1.76
C LYS A 147 -9.97 -4.81 0.57
N ILE A 148 -9.20 -5.89 0.68
CA ILE A 148 -9.14 -6.96 -0.30
C ILE A 148 -9.19 -8.30 0.43
N ALA A 149 -9.94 -9.26 -0.11
CA ALA A 149 -10.04 -10.60 0.42
C ALA A 149 -10.05 -11.63 -0.72
N ARG A 150 -9.55 -12.83 -0.43
CA ARG A 150 -9.67 -13.96 -1.34
C ARG A 150 -11.13 -14.40 -1.44
N SER A 151 -11.64 -14.58 -2.65
CA SER A 151 -13.02 -15.02 -2.91
C SER A 151 -13.10 -16.30 -3.74
N GLY A 152 -11.96 -16.85 -4.15
CA GLY A 152 -11.82 -18.08 -4.92
C GLY A 152 -10.37 -18.54 -4.95
N ALA A 153 -10.07 -19.61 -5.66
CA ALA A 153 -8.71 -20.13 -5.79
C ALA A 153 -7.74 -19.09 -6.39
N THR A 154 -8.20 -18.35 -7.40
CA THR A 154 -7.46 -17.30 -8.11
C THR A 154 -8.15 -15.95 -8.06
N ASP A 155 -9.29 -15.85 -7.35
CA ASP A 155 -10.12 -14.66 -7.34
C ASP A 155 -10.02 -13.91 -6.02
N TYR A 156 -10.26 -12.62 -6.10
CA TYR A 156 -10.38 -11.74 -4.95
C TYR A 156 -11.53 -10.74 -5.14
N VAL A 157 -12.00 -10.23 -4.04
CA VAL A 157 -12.98 -9.15 -3.94
C VAL A 157 -12.36 -7.94 -3.27
N LEU A 158 -12.82 -6.77 -3.67
CA LEU A 158 -12.43 -5.48 -3.13
C LEU A 158 -13.65 -4.79 -2.54
N PHE A 159 -13.48 -4.20 -1.35
CA PHE A 159 -14.44 -3.31 -0.71
C PHE A 159 -13.80 -1.95 -0.49
N LEU A 160 -14.51 -0.89 -0.87
CA LEU A 160 -13.99 0.48 -0.85
C LEU A 160 -15.01 1.40 -0.21
N ALA A 161 -14.56 2.18 0.79
CA ALA A 161 -15.31 3.28 1.36
C ALA A 161 -14.75 4.61 0.87
N PRO A 162 -15.52 5.41 0.13
CA PRO A 162 -15.23 6.81 -0.06
C PRO A 162 -15.86 7.65 1.07
N GLY A 163 -15.60 8.94 1.09
CA GLY A 163 -16.08 9.84 2.15
C GLY A 163 -17.57 10.13 2.18
N GLY A 164 -18.39 9.48 1.36
CA GLY A 164 -19.84 9.73 1.25
C GLY A 164 -20.76 8.74 1.99
N GLY A 165 -20.17 7.80 2.75
CA GLY A 165 -20.93 6.82 3.55
C GLY A 165 -21.45 5.61 2.79
N GLU A 166 -21.23 5.53 1.47
CA GLU A 166 -21.48 4.37 0.62
C GLU A 166 -20.33 3.35 0.70
N LEU A 167 -20.63 2.08 0.41
CA LEU A 167 -19.65 1.04 0.21
C LEU A 167 -19.72 0.55 -1.24
N TYR A 168 -18.58 0.53 -1.89
CA TYR A 168 -18.41 -0.07 -3.21
C TYR A 168 -17.77 -1.45 -3.11
N ARG A 169 -18.12 -2.30 -4.07
CA ARG A 169 -17.53 -3.62 -4.29
C ARG A 169 -17.04 -3.74 -5.73
N SER A 170 -15.89 -4.40 -5.90
CA SER A 170 -15.34 -4.84 -7.18
C SER A 170 -14.70 -6.22 -7.00
N SER A 171 -14.24 -6.85 -8.08
CA SER A 171 -13.58 -8.15 -8.01
C SER A 171 -12.48 -8.30 -9.09
N SER A 172 -11.69 -9.37 -8.99
CA SER A 172 -10.70 -9.72 -10.00
C SER A 172 -11.31 -9.96 -11.38
N THR A 173 -12.54 -10.48 -11.42
CA THR A 173 -13.27 -10.84 -12.65
C THR A 173 -14.15 -9.72 -13.18
N GLN A 174 -14.53 -8.76 -12.34
CA GLN A 174 -15.34 -7.60 -12.70
C GLN A 174 -14.55 -6.32 -12.42
N ALA A 175 -14.07 -5.69 -13.48
CA ALA A 175 -13.20 -4.50 -13.37
C ALA A 175 -13.99 -3.20 -13.11
N ASN A 176 -15.23 -3.26 -12.66
CA ASN A 176 -16.09 -2.12 -12.34
C ASN A 176 -16.51 -2.14 -10.87
N TRP A 177 -16.69 -0.96 -10.32
CA TRP A 177 -17.23 -0.75 -8.99
C TRP A 177 -18.75 -0.66 -9.01
N SER A 178 -19.41 -1.32 -8.06
CA SER A 178 -20.85 -1.21 -7.83
C SER A 178 -21.11 -0.89 -6.35
N ILE A 179 -22.13 -0.07 -6.09
CA ILE A 179 -22.57 0.23 -4.73
C ILE A 179 -23.23 -1.02 -4.16
N VAL A 180 -22.80 -1.42 -2.96
CA VAL A 180 -23.37 -2.53 -2.19
C VAL A 180 -23.90 -2.10 -0.83
N LEU A 181 -23.64 -0.84 -0.43
CA LEU A 181 -24.28 -0.17 0.68
C LEU A 181 -24.52 1.27 0.26
N GLU A 182 -25.78 1.69 0.33
CA GLU A 182 -26.21 3.00 -0.14
C GLU A 182 -25.59 4.15 0.67
N PRO A 183 -25.42 5.33 0.04
CA PRO A 183 -24.94 6.53 0.70
C PRO A 183 -25.76 6.87 1.95
N SER A 184 -25.09 7.46 2.92
CA SER A 184 -25.68 7.89 4.18
C SER A 184 -24.96 9.15 4.64
N SER A 185 -25.62 9.95 5.48
CA SER A 185 -24.98 11.10 6.15
C SER A 185 -23.86 10.68 7.11
N ALA A 186 -23.83 9.42 7.50
CA ALA A 186 -22.80 8.83 8.34
C ALA A 186 -21.72 8.18 7.46
N MET A 187 -20.49 8.66 7.57
CA MET A 187 -19.36 8.05 6.89
C MET A 187 -19.05 6.65 7.43
N ILE A 188 -18.47 5.81 6.59
CA ILE A 188 -17.87 4.55 7.03
C ILE A 188 -16.55 4.87 7.74
N SER A 189 -16.43 4.42 9.00
CA SER A 189 -15.21 4.57 9.80
C SER A 189 -14.26 3.38 9.65
N VAL A 190 -14.81 2.18 9.46
CA VAL A 190 -14.04 0.92 9.37
C VAL A 190 -14.74 -0.07 8.45
N ILE A 191 -13.94 -0.77 7.66
CA ILE A 191 -14.34 -1.99 6.93
C ILE A 191 -13.50 -3.14 7.47
N ALA A 192 -14.13 -4.24 7.89
CA ALA A 192 -13.47 -5.51 8.17
C ALA A 192 -14.01 -6.59 7.22
N VAL A 193 -13.10 -7.39 6.66
CA VAL A 193 -13.45 -8.52 5.81
C VAL A 193 -12.92 -9.79 6.47
N SER A 194 -13.73 -10.83 6.50
CA SER A 194 -13.34 -12.10 7.10
C SER A 194 -12.07 -12.65 6.47
N PRO A 195 -11.12 -13.17 7.26
CA PRO A 195 -9.99 -13.92 6.73
C PRO A 195 -10.45 -15.18 5.97
N ASP A 196 -11.62 -15.70 6.30
CA ASP A 196 -12.24 -16.87 5.67
C ASP A 196 -13.34 -16.47 4.68
N PHE A 197 -13.27 -15.27 4.11
CA PHE A 197 -14.30 -14.70 3.20
C PHE A 197 -14.73 -15.66 2.08
N MET A 198 -13.83 -16.49 1.61
CA MET A 198 -14.13 -17.48 0.58
C MET A 198 -15.18 -18.53 1.06
N GLN A 199 -15.27 -18.77 2.36
CA GLN A 199 -16.20 -19.72 2.98
C GLN A 199 -17.45 -19.03 3.53
N ASP A 200 -17.29 -17.88 4.18
CA ASP A 200 -18.34 -17.24 4.97
C ASP A 200 -18.91 -15.96 4.35
N SER A 201 -18.23 -15.41 3.32
CA SER A 201 -18.60 -14.16 2.64
C SER A 201 -18.87 -12.98 3.60
N THR A 202 -18.23 -12.99 4.79
CA THR A 202 -18.52 -12.01 5.85
C THR A 202 -17.78 -10.70 5.66
N VAL A 203 -18.55 -9.61 5.71
CA VAL A 203 -18.04 -8.22 5.74
C VAL A 203 -18.74 -7.47 6.87
N ILE A 204 -17.99 -6.69 7.61
CA ILE A 204 -18.50 -5.84 8.67
C ILE A 204 -18.10 -4.39 8.36
N VAL A 205 -19.06 -3.49 8.55
CA VAL A 205 -18.87 -2.04 8.34
C VAL A 205 -19.34 -1.30 9.58
N ALA A 206 -18.50 -0.42 10.10
CA ALA A 206 -18.91 0.54 11.11
C ALA A 206 -19.10 1.92 10.51
N ARG A 207 -20.14 2.63 10.94
CA ARG A 207 -20.43 4.02 10.61
C ARG A 207 -20.13 4.96 11.78
N THR A 208 -19.81 6.19 11.47
CA THR A 208 -19.50 7.24 12.47
C THR A 208 -20.67 7.58 13.40
N THR A 209 -21.88 7.19 13.04
CA THR A 209 -23.10 7.37 13.87
C THR A 209 -23.37 6.22 14.83
N GLY A 210 -22.51 5.21 14.88
CA GLY A 210 -22.68 4.09 15.80
C GLY A 210 -23.46 2.90 15.23
N ASN A 211 -23.58 2.78 13.90
CA ASN A 211 -24.16 1.59 13.28
C ASN A 211 -23.04 0.57 13.02
N LEU A 212 -23.32 -0.67 13.35
CA LEU A 212 -22.49 -1.83 13.01
C LEU A 212 -23.28 -2.73 12.06
N LEU A 213 -22.91 -2.70 10.79
CA LEU A 213 -23.58 -3.41 9.72
C LEU A 213 -22.79 -4.68 9.39
N ILE A 214 -23.46 -5.82 9.37
CA ILE A 214 -22.87 -7.13 9.06
C ILE A 214 -23.58 -7.72 7.84
N SER A 215 -22.78 -8.13 6.86
CA SER A 215 -23.20 -8.95 5.73
C SER A 215 -22.50 -10.30 5.79
N THR A 216 -23.23 -11.38 5.49
CA THR A 216 -22.70 -12.76 5.36
C THR A 216 -22.91 -13.31 3.95
N ASP A 217 -23.18 -12.43 2.99
CA ASP A 217 -23.41 -12.76 1.58
C ASP A 217 -22.63 -11.85 0.62
N GLY A 218 -21.47 -11.36 1.10
CA GLY A 218 -20.54 -10.57 0.30
C GLY A 218 -21.01 -9.15 0.01
N GLY A 219 -21.87 -8.59 0.86
CA GLY A 219 -22.37 -7.22 0.75
C GLY A 219 -23.71 -7.08 0.04
N THR A 220 -24.42 -8.19 -0.24
CA THR A 220 -25.73 -8.15 -0.91
C THR A 220 -26.84 -7.70 0.06
N GLN A 221 -26.79 -8.19 1.29
CA GLN A 221 -27.73 -7.81 2.35
C GLN A 221 -26.94 -7.40 3.61
N TRP A 222 -27.51 -6.45 4.36
CA TRP A 222 -26.89 -5.89 5.54
C TRP A 222 -27.83 -5.94 6.75
N ASN A 223 -27.30 -6.42 7.88
CA ASN A 223 -27.98 -6.46 9.16
C ASN A 223 -27.33 -5.44 10.11
N ASP A 224 -28.11 -4.46 10.56
CA ASP A 224 -27.68 -3.51 11.57
C ASP A 224 -27.74 -4.17 12.97
N LYS A 225 -26.59 -4.26 13.63
CA LYS A 225 -26.50 -4.81 15.00
C LYS A 225 -26.57 -3.73 16.06
N GLY A 226 -26.49 -2.47 15.64
CA GLY A 226 -26.39 -1.36 16.57
C GLY A 226 -25.13 -1.45 17.45
N ILE A 227 -24.77 -0.34 18.04
CA ILE A 227 -23.80 -0.27 19.14
C ILE A 227 -24.35 0.71 20.18
N PRO A 228 -23.82 0.73 21.43
CA PRO A 228 -24.25 1.69 22.43
C PRO A 228 -24.20 3.13 21.93
N ALA A 229 -25.21 3.91 22.23
CA ALA A 229 -25.34 5.29 21.77
C ALA A 229 -24.09 6.10 22.13
N GLY A 230 -23.55 6.84 21.14
CA GLY A 230 -22.35 7.67 21.30
C GLY A 230 -21.03 6.93 21.18
N ALA A 231 -21.02 5.61 20.94
CA ALA A 231 -19.79 4.87 20.68
C ALA A 231 -19.34 5.08 19.23
N ILE A 232 -18.02 5.20 19.02
CA ILE A 232 -17.36 5.24 17.71
C ILE A 232 -16.43 4.05 17.62
N ILE A 233 -16.57 3.27 16.55
CA ILE A 233 -15.68 2.13 16.29
C ILE A 233 -14.53 2.63 15.40
N TYR A 234 -13.30 2.45 15.86
CA TYR A 234 -12.08 2.82 15.15
C TYR A 234 -11.39 1.63 14.50
N ASP A 235 -11.64 0.42 14.98
CA ASP A 235 -11.07 -0.81 14.42
C ASP A 235 -11.98 -2.01 14.67
N ILE A 236 -11.95 -2.97 13.74
CA ILE A 236 -12.67 -4.25 13.82
C ILE A 236 -11.73 -5.34 13.35
N THR A 237 -11.61 -6.39 14.16
CA THR A 237 -10.90 -7.61 13.80
C THR A 237 -11.85 -8.79 13.82
N ILE A 238 -11.83 -9.57 12.74
CA ILE A 238 -12.59 -10.82 12.62
C ILE A 238 -11.60 -11.96 12.84
N ALA A 239 -11.86 -12.81 13.83
CA ALA A 239 -11.05 -14.01 14.05
C ALA A 239 -11.27 -15.03 12.90
N PRO A 240 -10.26 -15.79 12.50
CA PRO A 240 -10.45 -16.92 11.61
C PRO A 240 -11.47 -17.91 12.20
N GLY A 241 -12.31 -18.51 11.36
CA GLY A 241 -13.16 -19.62 11.75
C GLY A 241 -12.32 -20.85 12.12
N ASN A 242 -12.85 -21.70 13.00
CA ASN A 242 -12.24 -22.97 13.36
C ASN A 242 -12.63 -24.04 12.35
#